data_c6eee28f61c3c4d88d4cd16c06c89b6d
#
_entry.id   c6eee28f61c3c4d88d4cd16c06c89b6d
#
_cell.length_a   1.000
_cell.length_b   1.000
_cell.length_c   1.000
_cell.angle_alpha   90.00
_cell.angle_beta   90.00
_cell.angle_gamma   90.00
#
_symmetry.space_group_name_H-M   'P 1'
#
loop_
_entity.id
_entity.type
_entity.pdbx_description
1 polymer ?
#
loop_
_entity_poly.entity_id
_entity_poly.type
_entity_poly.pdbx_seq_one_letter_code
_entity_poly.pdbx_strand_id
1 'polypeptide(L)'
;GQISIENFISQKDENAGLLINSLGSILLEASFFINVVSSLPDVTLDFKEIEQHQIVLTSGKSEITLKGKDSEQYPRIQEIAASNPLVLETKLLKKIINETAFAASVQESRPILTGVHFVLSNHQELKTVATDSHRLSQKKLTLEKNSDNFDVVIPSRSLREFSAVFTDDIETVEIFFSNNQILFRSENISFYTRLLE
;
A
#
# COMPACT_ATOMS: atom_id res chain seq x y z
N GLY A 1 9.00 -7.01 6.31
CA GLY A 1 7.84 -6.17 6.61
C GLY A 1 6.55 -6.86 6.21
N GLN A 2 5.45 -6.43 6.79
CA GLN A 2 4.12 -6.97 6.47
C GLN A 2 3.43 -6.20 5.34
N ILE A 3 3.88 -4.97 5.07
CA ILE A 3 3.31 -4.06 4.09
C ILE A 3 4.42 -3.61 3.14
N SER A 4 4.12 -3.57 1.85
CA SER A 4 4.96 -2.96 0.82
C SER A 4 4.11 -2.10 -0.08
N ILE A 5 4.63 -0.94 -0.45
CA ILE A 5 3.93 0.03 -1.30
C ILE A 5 4.87 0.39 -2.45
N GLU A 6 4.36 0.29 -3.67
CA GLU A 6 5.01 0.79 -4.87
C GLU A 6 4.18 1.95 -5.41
N ASN A 7 4.84 3.04 -5.72
CA ASN A 7 4.23 4.18 -6.37
C ASN A 7 5.03 4.53 -7.62
N PHE A 8 4.34 4.63 -8.74
CA PHE A 8 4.94 4.95 -10.02
C PHE A 8 4.62 6.39 -10.40
N ILE A 9 5.67 7.19 -10.62
CA ILE A 9 5.56 8.58 -11.10
C ILE A 9 6.20 8.64 -12.48
N SER A 10 5.43 9.03 -13.49
CA SER A 10 5.91 9.13 -14.86
C SER A 10 6.52 10.50 -15.14
N GLN A 11 7.68 10.52 -15.81
CA GLN A 11 8.24 11.76 -16.37
C GLN A 11 7.31 12.42 -17.41
N LYS A 12 6.39 11.66 -18.01
CA LYS A 12 5.41 12.19 -18.97
C LYS A 12 4.24 12.91 -18.30
N ASP A 13 4.09 12.79 -17.00
CA ASP A 13 3.10 13.53 -16.24
C ASP A 13 3.60 14.95 -16.00
N GLU A 14 3.02 15.91 -16.69
CA GLU A 14 3.39 17.34 -16.60
C GLU A 14 3.22 17.89 -15.17
N ASN A 15 2.34 17.30 -14.36
CA ASN A 15 2.10 17.71 -12.98
C ASN A 15 3.14 17.11 -12.00
N ALA A 16 3.84 16.07 -12.40
CA ALA A 16 4.85 15.43 -11.54
C ALA A 16 6.12 16.27 -11.39
N GLY A 17 6.40 17.17 -12.34
CA GLY A 17 7.60 18.02 -12.33
C GLY A 17 8.91 17.20 -12.30
N LEU A 18 8.89 15.98 -12.86
CA LEU A 18 10.00 15.02 -12.79
C LEU A 18 10.85 15.06 -14.06
N LEU A 19 12.16 15.30 -13.92
CA LEU A 19 13.13 15.22 -15.02
C LEU A 19 14.17 14.14 -14.69
N ILE A 20 14.27 13.12 -15.54
CA ILE A 20 15.24 12.03 -15.41
C ILE A 20 16.32 12.19 -16.47
N ASN A 21 17.55 12.50 -16.04
CA ASN A 21 18.72 12.64 -16.91
C ASN A 21 19.48 11.32 -17.08
N SER A 22 19.48 10.47 -16.04
CA SER A 22 20.10 9.14 -16.06
C SER A 22 19.30 8.17 -15.19
N LEU A 23 19.33 6.90 -15.57
CA LEU A 23 18.68 5.83 -14.80
C LEU A 23 19.60 5.37 -13.67
N GLY A 24 19.00 5.00 -12.54
CA GLY A 24 19.70 4.45 -11.39
C GLY A 24 18.73 3.95 -10.34
N SER A 25 19.26 3.28 -9.32
CA SER A 25 18.49 2.78 -8.19
C SER A 25 19.32 2.85 -6.91
N ILE A 26 18.71 3.21 -5.81
CA ILE A 26 19.34 3.29 -4.50
C ILE A 26 18.35 2.91 -3.40
N LEU A 27 18.82 2.22 -2.39
CA LEU A 27 18.07 1.91 -1.18
C LEU A 27 18.42 2.91 -0.09
N LEU A 28 17.41 3.66 0.38
CA LEU A 28 17.54 4.65 1.46
C LEU A 28 16.70 4.27 2.67
N GLU A 29 17.12 4.71 3.84
CA GLU A 29 16.31 4.61 5.05
C GLU A 29 15.21 5.68 5.00
N ALA A 30 13.94 5.24 5.01
CA ALA A 30 12.79 6.08 4.66
C ALA A 30 12.59 7.26 5.63
N SER A 31 12.64 7.01 6.95
CA SER A 31 12.42 8.06 7.95
C SER A 31 13.48 9.15 7.87
N PHE A 32 14.72 8.75 7.68
CA PHE A 32 15.83 9.70 7.53
C PHE A 32 15.68 10.51 6.24
N PHE A 33 15.39 9.84 5.12
CA PHE A 33 15.18 10.51 3.83
C PHE A 33 14.04 11.52 3.89
N ILE A 34 12.89 11.14 4.46
CA ILE A 34 11.73 12.03 4.61
C ILE A 34 12.10 13.26 5.45
N ASN A 35 12.79 13.07 6.58
CA ASN A 35 13.21 14.19 7.44
C ASN A 35 14.16 15.15 6.72
N VAL A 36 15.10 14.62 5.94
CA VAL A 36 16.03 15.44 5.15
C VAL A 36 15.27 16.26 4.11
N VAL A 37 14.44 15.61 3.29
CA VAL A 37 13.67 16.30 2.23
C VAL A 37 12.74 17.36 2.82
N SER A 38 12.07 17.05 3.94
CA SER A 38 11.16 17.99 4.61
C SER A 38 11.88 19.20 5.22
N SER A 39 13.19 19.14 5.41
CA SER A 39 14.00 20.23 5.94
C SER A 39 14.58 21.15 4.87
N LEU A 40 14.48 20.78 3.60
CA LEU A 40 15.03 21.54 2.49
C LEU A 40 14.15 22.74 2.14
N PRO A 41 14.74 23.90 1.84
CA PRO A 41 14.01 25.17 1.72
C PRO A 41 13.27 25.35 0.40
N ASP A 42 13.70 24.69 -0.67
CA ASP A 42 13.18 24.88 -2.03
C ASP A 42 12.25 23.75 -2.48
N VAL A 43 11.41 24.07 -3.45
CA VAL A 43 10.45 23.14 -4.05
C VAL A 43 11.15 22.17 -5.02
N THR A 44 12.30 22.57 -5.58
CA THR A 44 13.06 21.76 -6.53
C THR A 44 14.17 21.01 -5.81
N LEU A 45 14.28 19.72 -6.11
CA LEU A 45 15.26 18.83 -5.53
C LEU A 45 16.01 18.07 -6.62
N ASP A 46 17.32 18.26 -6.72
CA ASP A 46 18.19 17.51 -7.60
C ASP A 46 18.81 16.34 -6.87
N PHE A 47 18.75 15.17 -7.51
CA PHE A 47 19.39 13.93 -7.07
C PHE A 47 20.57 13.62 -7.97
N LYS A 48 21.74 13.43 -7.41
CA LYS A 48 22.94 13.03 -8.14
C LYS A 48 23.69 11.95 -7.40
N GLU A 49 23.92 10.81 -8.04
CA GLU A 49 24.87 9.81 -7.55
C GLU A 49 26.30 10.30 -7.79
N ILE A 50 27.12 10.29 -6.74
CA ILE A 50 28.53 10.71 -6.79
C ILE A 50 29.48 9.54 -6.69
N GLU A 51 29.14 8.52 -5.88
CA GLU A 51 29.87 7.29 -5.68
C GLU A 51 28.90 6.14 -5.50
N GLN A 52 29.43 4.92 -5.46
CA GLN A 52 28.59 3.74 -5.25
C GLN A 52 27.74 3.88 -3.97
N HIS A 53 26.41 3.92 -4.14
CA HIS A 53 25.44 4.05 -3.05
C HIS A 53 25.51 5.36 -2.26
N GLN A 54 26.07 6.41 -2.84
CA GLN A 54 26.01 7.76 -2.26
C GLN A 54 25.33 8.73 -3.23
N ILE A 55 24.36 9.48 -2.71
CA ILE A 55 23.68 10.53 -3.47
C ILE A 55 23.87 11.89 -2.80
N VAL A 56 23.98 12.90 -3.64
CA VAL A 56 23.88 14.30 -3.22
C VAL A 56 22.49 14.79 -3.55
N LEU A 57 21.84 15.37 -2.57
CA LEU A 57 20.59 16.11 -2.70
C LEU A 57 20.93 17.60 -2.71
N THR A 58 20.57 18.29 -3.78
CA THR A 58 20.77 19.74 -3.87
C THR A 58 19.41 20.44 -3.98
N SER A 59 19.20 21.45 -3.14
CA SER A 59 18.00 22.29 -3.13
C SER A 59 18.43 23.75 -2.91
N GLY A 60 18.40 24.57 -3.98
CA GLY A 60 18.90 25.92 -3.97
C GLY A 60 20.39 26.00 -3.61
N LYS A 61 20.74 26.54 -2.45
CA LYS A 61 22.11 26.59 -1.93
C LYS A 61 22.44 25.48 -0.93
N SER A 62 21.46 24.65 -0.61
CA SER A 62 21.65 23.55 0.34
C SER A 62 22.09 22.29 -0.39
N GLU A 63 23.11 21.62 0.14
CA GLU A 63 23.62 20.36 -0.37
C GLU A 63 23.77 19.39 0.78
N ILE A 64 23.22 18.18 0.62
CA ILE A 64 23.26 17.12 1.64
C ILE A 64 23.67 15.82 0.96
N THR A 65 24.69 15.17 1.50
CA THR A 65 25.11 13.85 1.05
C THR A 65 24.44 12.76 1.89
N LEU A 66 23.78 11.82 1.23
CA LEU A 66 23.17 10.65 1.85
C LEU A 66 23.91 9.38 1.44
N LYS A 67 24.15 8.52 2.41
CA LYS A 67 24.68 7.18 2.17
C LYS A 67 23.53 6.18 2.15
N GLY A 68 23.37 5.52 1.03
CA GLY A 68 22.39 4.46 0.84
C GLY A 68 23.01 3.07 0.91
N LYS A 69 22.27 2.12 0.37
CA LYS A 69 22.67 0.72 0.18
C LYS A 69 22.32 0.30 -1.23
N ASP A 70 22.86 -0.85 -1.63
CA ASP A 70 22.51 -1.49 -2.89
C ASP A 70 21.01 -1.80 -2.92
N SER A 71 20.35 -1.40 -3.99
CA SER A 71 18.93 -1.66 -4.21
C SER A 71 18.58 -3.15 -4.27
N GLU A 72 19.54 -4.02 -4.64
CA GLU A 72 19.36 -5.48 -4.62
C GLU A 72 19.14 -6.04 -3.22
N GLN A 73 19.50 -5.31 -2.17
CA GLN A 73 19.22 -5.69 -0.78
C GLN A 73 17.76 -5.42 -0.37
N TYR A 74 17.00 -4.71 -1.21
CA TYR A 74 15.56 -4.53 -0.95
C TYR A 74 14.83 -5.86 -1.14
N PRO A 75 13.98 -6.27 -0.19
CA PRO A 75 13.21 -7.50 -0.32
C PRO A 75 12.36 -7.49 -1.59
N ARG A 76 12.53 -8.50 -2.43
CA ARG A 76 11.67 -8.64 -3.62
C ARG A 76 10.23 -8.90 -3.19
N ILE A 77 9.32 -8.10 -3.72
CA ILE A 77 7.89 -8.34 -3.59
C ILE A 77 7.55 -9.47 -4.56
N GLN A 78 6.90 -10.52 -4.06
CA GLN A 78 6.43 -11.58 -4.93
C GLN A 78 5.26 -11.04 -5.75
N GLU A 79 5.40 -11.09 -7.07
CA GLU A 79 4.30 -10.74 -7.96
C GLU A 79 3.12 -11.70 -7.75
N ILE A 80 1.95 -11.15 -7.60
CA ILE A 80 0.71 -11.92 -7.57
C ILE A 80 0.28 -12.11 -9.02
N ALA A 81 0.48 -13.32 -9.54
CA ALA A 81 -0.01 -13.72 -10.85
C ALA A 81 -1.54 -13.89 -10.78
N ALA A 82 -2.27 -12.81 -11.02
CA ALA A 82 -3.71 -12.79 -10.87
C ALA A 82 -4.40 -12.54 -12.20
N SER A 83 -5.39 -13.38 -12.51
CA SER A 83 -6.15 -13.32 -13.76
C SER A 83 -7.47 -12.54 -13.66
N ASN A 84 -8.11 -12.51 -12.47
CA ASN A 84 -9.41 -11.88 -12.27
C ASN A 84 -9.42 -11.05 -10.97
N PRO A 85 -9.17 -9.73 -11.01
CA PRO A 85 -9.28 -8.89 -9.84
C PRO A 85 -10.75 -8.71 -9.39
N LEU A 86 -10.96 -8.64 -8.09
CA LEU A 86 -12.14 -8.01 -7.56
C LEU A 86 -11.97 -6.49 -7.71
N VAL A 87 -12.86 -5.83 -8.45
CA VAL A 87 -12.83 -4.37 -8.62
C VAL A 87 -13.90 -3.74 -7.75
N LEU A 88 -13.50 -2.81 -6.90
CA LEU A 88 -14.40 -2.04 -6.05
C LEU A 88 -14.14 -0.54 -6.21
N GLU A 89 -15.16 0.27 -5.98
CA GLU A 89 -14.98 1.69 -5.76
C GLU A 89 -14.14 1.91 -4.49
N THR A 90 -13.14 2.78 -4.57
CA THR A 90 -12.26 3.09 -3.44
C THR A 90 -13.04 3.58 -2.23
N LYS A 91 -14.01 4.48 -2.44
CA LYS A 91 -14.87 5.00 -1.39
C LYS A 91 -15.71 3.92 -0.71
N LEU A 92 -16.22 2.94 -1.48
CA LEU A 92 -16.95 1.81 -0.93
C LEU A 92 -16.05 0.94 -0.06
N LEU A 93 -14.85 0.60 -0.53
CA LEU A 93 -13.91 -0.21 0.25
C LEU A 93 -13.49 0.52 1.54
N LYS A 94 -13.15 1.81 1.47
CA LYS A 94 -12.85 2.62 2.66
C LYS A 94 -14.02 2.66 3.66
N LYS A 95 -15.26 2.78 3.16
CA LYS A 95 -16.45 2.70 4.00
C LYS A 95 -16.57 1.35 4.70
N ILE A 96 -16.37 0.24 3.99
CA ILE A 96 -16.36 -1.11 4.56
C ILE A 96 -15.30 -1.21 5.67
N ILE A 97 -14.08 -0.75 5.39
CA ILE A 97 -12.97 -0.75 6.35
C ILE A 97 -13.33 0.04 7.61
N ASN A 98 -13.83 1.26 7.45
CA ASN A 98 -14.19 2.13 8.58
C ASN A 98 -15.34 1.55 9.43
N GLU A 99 -16.29 0.86 8.78
CA GLU A 99 -17.43 0.24 9.48
C GLU A 99 -17.07 -1.09 10.16
N THR A 100 -15.89 -1.69 9.89
CA THR A 100 -15.52 -3.01 10.43
C THR A 100 -14.22 -3.03 11.21
N ALA A 101 -13.13 -2.43 10.69
CA ALA A 101 -11.78 -2.57 11.24
C ALA A 101 -11.62 -2.03 12.67
N PHE A 102 -12.52 -1.15 13.15
CA PHE A 102 -12.50 -0.64 14.53
C PHE A 102 -12.82 -1.73 15.56
N ALA A 103 -13.51 -2.80 15.17
CA ALA A 103 -13.86 -3.90 16.04
C ALA A 103 -12.77 -4.98 16.15
N ALA A 104 -11.71 -4.91 15.35
CA ALA A 104 -10.59 -5.83 15.41
C ALA A 104 -9.79 -5.67 16.72
N SER A 105 -9.20 -6.76 17.20
CA SER A 105 -8.34 -6.76 18.38
C SER A 105 -7.03 -6.03 18.11
N VAL A 106 -6.48 -5.38 19.14
CA VAL A 106 -5.11 -4.86 19.15
C VAL A 106 -4.12 -5.82 19.81
N GLN A 107 -4.62 -6.93 20.41
CA GLN A 107 -3.80 -7.91 21.12
C GLN A 107 -3.27 -8.97 20.16
N GLU A 108 -1.96 -9.10 20.07
CA GLU A 108 -1.28 -10.07 19.20
C GLU A 108 -1.30 -11.51 19.74
N SER A 109 -1.80 -11.75 20.95
CA SER A 109 -1.95 -13.09 21.52
C SER A 109 -2.92 -13.99 20.72
N ARG A 110 -3.81 -13.38 19.95
CA ARG A 110 -4.71 -14.04 18.99
C ARG A 110 -4.60 -13.30 17.65
N PRO A 111 -3.59 -13.59 16.82
CA PRO A 111 -3.30 -12.83 15.61
C PRO A 111 -4.50 -12.72 14.67
N ILE A 112 -5.26 -13.79 14.48
CA ILE A 112 -6.42 -13.82 13.60
C ILE A 112 -7.47 -12.76 13.95
N LEU A 113 -7.65 -12.41 15.24
CA LEU A 113 -8.59 -11.38 15.68
C LEU A 113 -8.08 -9.95 15.42
N THR A 114 -6.81 -9.77 15.07
CA THR A 114 -6.28 -8.46 14.71
C THR A 114 -6.63 -8.04 13.29
N GLY A 115 -7.28 -8.92 12.53
CA GLY A 115 -7.70 -8.70 11.17
C GLY A 115 -9.19 -8.48 10.98
N VAL A 116 -9.56 -8.16 9.76
CA VAL A 116 -10.92 -8.15 9.26
C VAL A 116 -11.07 -9.34 8.31
N HIS A 117 -12.05 -10.18 8.57
CA HIS A 117 -12.39 -11.34 7.77
C HIS A 117 -13.24 -10.92 6.58
N PHE A 118 -12.78 -11.15 5.37
CA PHE A 118 -13.44 -10.87 4.11
C PHE A 118 -13.83 -12.20 3.46
N VAL A 119 -15.11 -12.38 3.19
CA VAL A 119 -15.63 -13.57 2.49
C VAL A 119 -16.48 -13.12 1.32
N LEU A 120 -16.14 -13.61 0.13
CA LEU A 120 -17.01 -13.53 -1.03
C LEU A 120 -17.59 -14.91 -1.31
N SER A 121 -18.89 -15.02 -1.27
CA SER A 121 -19.66 -16.23 -1.57
C SER A 121 -20.67 -15.98 -2.69
N ASN A 122 -21.10 -17.07 -3.34
CA ASN A 122 -22.05 -17.01 -4.45
C ASN A 122 -21.65 -16.01 -5.55
N HIS A 123 -20.33 -15.74 -5.70
CA HIS A 123 -19.74 -14.81 -6.65
C HIS A 123 -20.11 -13.33 -6.49
N GLN A 124 -20.99 -12.98 -5.58
CA GLN A 124 -21.52 -11.62 -5.40
C GLN A 124 -21.74 -11.20 -3.94
N GLU A 125 -21.88 -12.14 -3.01
CA GLU A 125 -22.19 -11.83 -1.62
C GLU A 125 -20.91 -11.56 -0.83
N LEU A 126 -20.53 -10.29 -0.70
CA LEU A 126 -19.41 -9.89 0.13
C LEU A 126 -19.84 -9.66 1.58
N LYS A 127 -19.21 -10.40 2.48
CA LYS A 127 -19.35 -10.24 3.92
C LYS A 127 -18.00 -9.90 4.54
N THR A 128 -17.96 -8.88 5.38
CA THR A 128 -16.78 -8.49 6.16
C THR A 128 -17.10 -8.51 7.64
N VAL A 129 -16.21 -9.06 8.45
CA VAL A 129 -16.42 -9.22 9.90
C VAL A 129 -15.12 -8.91 10.64
N ALA A 130 -15.23 -8.21 11.77
CA ALA A 130 -14.14 -8.05 12.73
C ALA A 130 -14.67 -8.18 14.16
N THR A 131 -13.85 -8.72 15.06
CA THR A 131 -14.19 -8.88 16.49
C THR A 131 -12.93 -8.87 17.35
N ASP A 132 -13.06 -8.39 18.58
CA ASP A 132 -12.06 -8.49 19.65
C ASP A 132 -12.50 -9.39 20.81
N SER A 133 -13.54 -10.23 20.60
CA SER A 133 -14.23 -11.06 21.57
C SER A 133 -15.21 -10.33 22.50
N HIS A 134 -15.21 -9.00 22.56
CA HIS A 134 -16.14 -8.19 23.35
C HIS A 134 -17.18 -7.49 22.49
N ARG A 135 -16.82 -7.19 21.25
CA ARG A 135 -17.66 -6.55 20.24
C ARG A 135 -17.43 -7.21 18.89
N LEU A 136 -18.43 -7.09 18.03
CA LEU A 136 -18.37 -7.59 16.66
C LEU A 136 -18.96 -6.53 15.74
N SER A 137 -18.29 -6.27 14.62
CA SER A 137 -18.86 -5.50 13.52
C SER A 137 -18.94 -6.36 12.27
N GLN A 138 -20.07 -6.29 11.58
CA GLN A 138 -20.30 -7.01 10.34
C GLN A 138 -20.92 -6.10 9.29
N LYS A 139 -20.39 -6.18 8.06
CA LYS A 139 -20.98 -5.57 6.87
C LYS A 139 -21.30 -6.64 5.84
N LYS A 140 -22.46 -6.53 5.19
CA LYS A 140 -22.83 -7.38 4.05
C LYS A 140 -23.26 -6.49 2.90
N LEU A 141 -22.88 -6.86 1.70
CA LEU A 141 -23.30 -6.19 0.48
C LEU A 141 -23.30 -7.19 -0.69
N THR A 142 -24.11 -6.90 -1.69
CA THR A 142 -24.11 -7.65 -2.93
C THR A 142 -23.36 -6.83 -3.98
N LEU A 143 -22.40 -7.46 -4.63
CA LEU A 143 -21.61 -6.87 -5.72
C LEU A 143 -22.44 -6.86 -7.00
N GLU A 144 -22.25 -5.83 -7.81
CA GLU A 144 -22.93 -5.74 -9.13
C GLU A 144 -22.35 -6.73 -10.14
N LYS A 145 -21.04 -7.03 -10.03
CA LYS A 145 -20.34 -7.96 -10.92
C LYS A 145 -19.92 -9.21 -10.16
N ASN A 146 -19.95 -10.34 -10.85
CA ASN A 146 -19.42 -11.58 -10.33
C ASN A 146 -17.91 -11.50 -10.19
N SER A 147 -17.39 -12.11 -9.12
CA SER A 147 -15.97 -12.31 -8.88
C SER A 147 -15.73 -13.70 -8.32
N ASP A 148 -14.48 -14.16 -8.33
CA ASP A 148 -14.11 -15.45 -7.76
C ASP A 148 -14.33 -15.43 -6.24
N ASN A 149 -14.88 -16.53 -5.71
CA ASN A 149 -15.08 -16.67 -4.28
C ASN A 149 -13.73 -16.68 -3.54
N PHE A 150 -13.68 -16.04 -2.39
CA PHE A 150 -12.51 -16.04 -1.52
C PHE A 150 -12.92 -15.99 -0.04
N ASP A 151 -12.00 -16.40 0.81
CA ASP A 151 -12.12 -16.37 2.27
C ASP A 151 -10.76 -16.03 2.86
N VAL A 152 -10.58 -14.80 3.35
CA VAL A 152 -9.28 -14.28 3.79
C VAL A 152 -9.41 -13.36 5.00
N VAL A 153 -8.36 -13.31 5.82
CA VAL A 153 -8.27 -12.34 6.91
C VAL A 153 -7.15 -11.35 6.64
N ILE A 154 -7.53 -10.08 6.52
CA ILE A 154 -6.61 -8.98 6.21
C ILE A 154 -6.29 -8.24 7.51
N PRO A 155 -5.01 -8.00 7.85
CA PRO A 155 -4.66 -7.25 9.05
C PRO A 155 -5.36 -5.88 9.09
N SER A 156 -6.03 -5.56 10.20
CA SER A 156 -6.75 -4.28 10.34
C SER A 156 -5.81 -3.08 10.24
N ARG A 157 -4.53 -3.23 10.65
CA ARG A 157 -3.51 -2.22 10.47
C ARG A 157 -3.26 -1.95 8.98
N SER A 158 -3.08 -3.00 8.18
CA SER A 158 -2.87 -2.85 6.73
C SER A 158 -4.04 -2.18 6.03
N LEU A 159 -5.28 -2.48 6.45
CA LEU A 159 -6.48 -1.82 5.92
C LEU A 159 -6.54 -0.33 6.27
N ARG A 160 -6.08 0.06 7.47
CA ARG A 160 -5.97 1.48 7.84
C ARG A 160 -4.91 2.21 7.03
N GLU A 161 -3.75 1.58 6.82
CA GLU A 161 -2.70 2.14 5.95
C GLU A 161 -3.18 2.25 4.49
N PHE A 162 -3.89 1.24 3.98
CA PHE A 162 -4.57 1.32 2.68
C PHE A 162 -5.45 2.57 2.60
N SER A 163 -6.30 2.82 3.60
CA SER A 163 -7.20 3.98 3.61
C SER A 163 -6.48 5.33 3.64
N ALA A 164 -5.24 5.38 4.12
CA ALA A 164 -4.40 6.57 4.11
C ALA A 164 -3.70 6.78 2.75
N VAL A 165 -3.28 5.69 2.09
CA VAL A 165 -2.55 5.71 0.82
C VAL A 165 -3.47 5.94 -0.37
N PHE A 166 -4.63 5.26 -0.40
CA PHE A 166 -5.62 5.39 -1.47
C PHE A 166 -6.56 6.56 -1.15
N THR A 167 -6.28 7.70 -1.73
CA THR A 167 -7.05 8.93 -1.56
C THR A 167 -8.38 8.87 -2.30
N ASP A 168 -9.30 9.81 -2.02
CA ASP A 168 -10.69 9.74 -2.54
C ASP A 168 -10.80 10.16 -4.02
N ASP A 169 -9.72 10.66 -4.61
CA ASP A 169 -9.57 10.92 -6.05
C ASP A 169 -9.30 9.66 -6.87
N ILE A 170 -8.84 8.57 -6.22
CA ILE A 170 -8.72 7.25 -6.84
C ILE A 170 -10.12 6.63 -6.91
N GLU A 171 -10.68 6.50 -8.12
CA GLU A 171 -12.05 6.06 -8.30
C GLU A 171 -12.24 4.59 -7.94
N THR A 172 -11.38 3.72 -8.47
CA THR A 172 -11.49 2.28 -8.29
C THR A 172 -10.18 1.65 -7.86
N VAL A 173 -10.29 0.51 -7.19
CA VAL A 173 -9.17 -0.34 -6.81
C VAL A 173 -9.41 -1.76 -7.28
N GLU A 174 -8.38 -2.34 -7.88
CA GLU A 174 -8.29 -3.76 -8.21
C GLU A 174 -7.69 -4.52 -7.05
N ILE A 175 -8.30 -5.62 -6.66
CA ILE A 175 -7.89 -6.44 -5.53
C ILE A 175 -7.55 -7.83 -6.04
N PHE A 176 -6.32 -8.25 -5.82
CA PHE A 176 -5.80 -9.55 -6.21
C PHE A 176 -5.42 -10.36 -4.99
N PHE A 177 -5.71 -11.63 -5.02
CA PHE A 177 -5.46 -12.54 -3.92
C PHE A 177 -4.44 -13.61 -4.32
N SER A 178 -3.56 -13.95 -3.40
CA SER A 178 -2.73 -15.14 -3.45
C SER A 178 -2.88 -15.92 -2.14
N ASN A 179 -2.20 -17.06 -2.00
CA ASN A 179 -2.35 -17.92 -0.82
C ASN A 179 -2.05 -17.20 0.51
N ASN A 180 -1.12 -16.26 0.51
CA ASN A 180 -0.65 -15.60 1.74
C ASN A 180 -0.55 -14.08 1.63
N GLN A 181 -0.94 -13.50 0.49
CA GLN A 181 -0.82 -12.07 0.23
C GLN A 181 -2.05 -11.53 -0.50
N ILE A 182 -2.30 -10.25 -0.33
CA ILE A 182 -3.28 -9.48 -1.08
C ILE A 182 -2.58 -8.24 -1.68
N LEU A 183 -2.95 -7.91 -2.90
CA LEU A 183 -2.53 -6.71 -3.61
C LEU A 183 -3.75 -5.84 -3.87
N PHE A 184 -3.67 -4.59 -3.45
CA PHE A 184 -4.56 -3.52 -3.87
C PHE A 184 -3.81 -2.66 -4.89
N ARG A 185 -4.38 -2.50 -6.08
CA ARG A 185 -3.75 -1.78 -7.18
C ARG A 185 -4.68 -0.73 -7.78
N SER A 186 -4.15 0.43 -8.06
CA SER A 186 -4.71 1.43 -8.95
C SER A 186 -3.66 1.80 -9.99
N GLU A 187 -3.94 2.77 -10.88
CA GLU A 187 -3.06 3.12 -12.01
C GLU A 187 -1.57 3.26 -11.63
N ASN A 188 -1.28 3.93 -10.52
CA ASN A 188 0.10 4.28 -10.14
C ASN A 188 0.54 3.70 -8.78
N ILE A 189 -0.36 3.02 -8.07
CA ILE A 189 -0.10 2.54 -6.70
C ILE A 189 -0.37 1.04 -6.62
N SER A 190 0.61 0.30 -6.12
CA SER A 190 0.48 -1.10 -5.73
C SER A 190 0.77 -1.24 -4.25
N PHE A 191 -0.21 -1.71 -3.49
CA PHE A 191 -0.12 -1.91 -2.04
C PHE A 191 -0.26 -3.38 -1.72
N TYR A 192 0.79 -3.95 -1.18
CA TYR A 192 0.88 -5.38 -0.82
C TYR A 192 0.82 -5.55 0.68
N THR A 193 0.08 -6.55 1.15
CA THR A 193 0.12 -6.98 2.54
C THR A 193 -0.04 -8.49 2.66
N ARG A 194 0.52 -9.07 3.73
CA ARG A 194 0.30 -10.48 4.05
C ARG A 194 -1.05 -10.67 4.71
N LEU A 195 -1.66 -11.81 4.41
CA LEU A 195 -2.87 -12.28 5.07
C LEU A 195 -2.54 -12.88 6.45
N LEU A 196 -3.52 -12.93 7.33
CA LEU A 196 -3.44 -13.65 8.61
C LEU A 196 -3.95 -15.09 8.41
N GLU A 197 -3.26 -16.03 9.03
CA GLU A 197 -3.60 -17.46 9.08
C GLU A 197 -4.16 -17.83 10.45
#